data_166ccc3ae322d40f66d799887686d15b
#
_entry.id   166ccc3ae322d40f66d799887686d15b
#
_cell.length_a   1.000
_cell.length_b   1.000
_cell.length_c   1.000
_cell.angle_alpha   90.00
_cell.angle_beta   90.00
_cell.angle_gamma   90.00
#
_symmetry.space_group_name_H-M   'P 1'
#
loop_
_entity.id
_entity.type
_entity.pdbx_description
1 polymer ?
#
loop_
_entity_poly.entity_id
_entity_poly.type
_entity_poly.pdbx_seq_one_letter_code
_entity_poly.pdbx_strand_id
1 'polypeptide(L)'
;MKSHVRKSGQRLWIVPVILGLIFLYRTEEARTFISVAKEMIVIGESDVSRKIALTFDDGPHPIYTPELLEGLKERGVVATFFVTGANATLYPELIEQMQEDGHVVGNHTYHHVQLSSVGEEIFIQELKETNRVLEGILEEEVVYVRPPFGDWAKSIEQEINMFPVLWDIDPLDWCTGNSNQIVKRVLDKAEENSIILMHDEYEASVEAALEIIDKLKDDGYEFVTVDQILLK
;
A
#
# COMPACT_ATOMS: atom_id res chain seq x y z
N MET A 1 17.43 71.78 9.89
CA MET A 1 17.84 70.81 10.90
C MET A 1 17.87 69.46 10.22
N LYS A 2 19.08 68.93 9.90
CA LYS A 2 19.24 67.59 9.27
C LYS A 2 19.64 66.61 10.35
N SER A 3 18.82 65.62 10.62
CA SER A 3 19.15 64.55 11.53
C SER A 3 19.89 63.41 10.76
N HIS A 4 21.16 63.25 11.08
CA HIS A 4 21.97 62.13 10.63
C HIS A 4 21.60 60.91 11.45
N VAL A 5 21.03 59.87 10.81
CA VAL A 5 20.93 58.52 11.38
C VAL A 5 22.22 57.76 11.08
N ARG A 6 22.96 57.50 12.12
CA ARG A 6 24.16 56.63 12.12
C ARG A 6 23.74 55.17 11.88
N LYS A 7 24.12 54.60 10.74
CA LYS A 7 24.16 53.17 10.55
C LYS A 7 25.45 52.62 11.14
N SER A 8 25.37 52.08 12.34
CA SER A 8 26.50 51.45 13.01
C SER A 8 26.45 49.89 12.88
N GLY A 9 27.51 49.32 12.31
CA GLY A 9 28.25 48.32 13.08
C GLY A 9 27.79 46.85 13.06
N GLN A 10 27.08 46.33 12.04
CA GLN A 10 26.82 44.88 11.96
C GLN A 10 27.73 44.11 11.02
N ARG A 11 28.64 44.73 10.31
CA ARG A 11 29.53 44.05 9.36
C ARG A 11 30.87 43.54 9.94
N LEU A 12 31.19 43.86 11.19
CA LEU A 12 32.52 43.59 11.76
C LEU A 12 32.64 42.18 12.37
N TRP A 13 31.52 41.48 12.65
CA TRP A 13 31.54 40.16 13.30
C TRP A 13 31.41 38.98 12.35
N ILE A 14 30.97 39.21 11.11
CA ILE A 14 30.77 38.12 10.12
C ILE A 14 32.10 37.61 9.59
N VAL A 15 33.10 38.46 9.40
CA VAL A 15 34.42 38.06 8.86
C VAL A 15 35.20 37.12 9.79
N PRO A 16 35.33 37.36 11.11
CA PRO A 16 36.01 36.42 12.00
C PRO A 16 35.27 35.11 12.19
N VAL A 17 33.91 35.13 12.12
CA VAL A 17 33.12 33.89 12.18
C VAL A 17 33.36 33.03 10.93
N ILE A 18 33.37 33.64 9.74
CA ILE A 18 33.64 32.92 8.48
C ILE A 18 35.08 32.40 8.46
N LEU A 19 36.06 33.19 8.91
CA LEU A 19 37.45 32.76 9.01
C LEU A 19 37.65 31.64 10.05
N GLY A 20 36.93 31.71 11.16
CA GLY A 20 36.88 30.63 12.17
C GLY A 20 36.33 29.33 11.63
N LEU A 21 35.23 29.40 10.86
CA LEU A 21 34.62 28.23 10.19
C LEU A 21 35.52 27.64 9.11
N ILE A 22 36.24 28.50 8.34
CA ILE A 22 37.19 28.03 7.33
C ILE A 22 38.43 27.40 7.99
N PHE A 23 38.88 27.94 9.14
CA PHE A 23 40.01 27.36 9.90
C PHE A 23 39.65 26.00 10.50
N LEU A 24 38.47 25.87 11.09
CA LEU A 24 37.94 24.59 11.58
C LEU A 24 37.83 23.57 10.46
N TYR A 25 37.36 24.00 9.26
CA TYR A 25 37.25 23.09 8.10
C TYR A 25 38.58 22.54 7.60
N ARG A 26 39.70 23.17 7.94
CA ARG A 26 41.07 22.73 7.54
C ARG A 26 41.75 21.77 8.53
N THR A 27 41.15 21.56 9.71
CA THR A 27 41.70 20.59 10.69
C THR A 27 41.15 19.18 10.39
N GLU A 28 42.00 18.16 10.58
CA GLU A 28 41.56 16.77 10.41
C GLU A 28 40.38 16.44 11.34
N GLU A 29 40.37 17.00 12.54
CA GLU A 29 39.31 16.83 13.52
C GLU A 29 37.96 17.37 12.99
N ALA A 30 37.96 18.53 12.32
CA ALA A 30 36.75 19.10 11.71
C ALA A 30 36.25 18.27 10.51
N ARG A 31 37.18 17.70 9.73
CA ARG A 31 36.84 16.80 8.63
C ARG A 31 36.23 15.51 9.16
N THR A 32 36.75 14.95 10.22
CA THR A 32 36.21 13.77 10.90
C THR A 32 34.85 14.08 11.50
N PHE A 33 34.67 15.23 12.16
CA PHE A 33 33.38 15.67 12.70
C PHE A 33 32.32 15.88 11.63
N ILE A 34 32.69 16.50 10.49
CA ILE A 34 31.79 16.69 9.34
C ILE A 34 31.48 15.34 8.67
N SER A 35 32.41 14.41 8.61
CA SER A 35 32.18 13.06 8.09
C SER A 35 31.21 12.29 8.98
N VAL A 36 31.45 12.28 10.30
CA VAL A 36 30.56 11.65 11.29
C VAL A 36 29.18 12.32 11.30
N ALA A 37 29.12 13.65 11.22
CA ALA A 37 27.86 14.37 11.13
C ALA A 37 27.10 14.09 9.82
N LYS A 38 27.82 13.91 8.70
CA LYS A 38 27.23 13.44 7.44
C LYS A 38 26.70 12.00 7.55
N GLU A 39 27.45 11.09 8.15
CA GLU A 39 27.00 9.74 8.41
C GLU A 39 25.79 9.72 9.37
N MET A 40 25.82 10.55 10.42
CA MET A 40 24.66 10.70 11.32
C MET A 40 23.44 11.34 10.66
N ILE A 41 23.64 12.26 9.70
CA ILE A 41 22.52 12.84 8.91
C ILE A 41 21.99 11.79 7.94
N VAL A 42 22.82 10.96 7.33
CA VAL A 42 22.43 9.83 6.47
C VAL A 42 21.74 8.72 7.28
N ILE A 43 22.15 8.51 8.54
CA ILE A 43 21.47 7.58 9.48
C ILE A 43 20.21 8.23 10.08
N GLY A 44 20.11 9.55 10.12
CA GLY A 44 18.96 10.31 10.65
C GLY A 44 17.90 10.68 9.60
N GLU A 45 18.19 10.60 8.31
CA GLU A 45 17.21 10.29 7.31
C GLU A 45 16.88 8.80 7.49
N SER A 46 16.03 8.50 8.49
CA SER A 46 15.28 7.26 8.47
C SER A 46 14.69 7.20 7.07
N ASP A 47 15.06 6.18 6.35
CA ASP A 47 14.42 5.76 5.11
C ASP A 47 12.94 5.47 5.50
N VAL A 48 12.16 6.54 5.60
CA VAL A 48 10.72 6.44 5.76
C VAL A 48 10.24 6.08 4.38
N SER A 49 10.31 4.78 4.09
CA SER A 49 9.77 4.24 2.86
C SER A 49 8.31 4.68 2.76
N ARG A 50 7.95 5.24 1.62
CA ARG A 50 6.56 5.61 1.34
C ARG A 50 5.76 4.33 1.20
N LYS A 51 4.91 4.03 2.17
CA LYS A 51 4.10 2.82 2.13
C LYS A 51 2.98 2.93 1.10
N ILE A 52 2.68 1.82 0.44
CA ILE A 52 1.56 1.69 -0.48
C ILE A 52 1.01 0.26 -0.41
N ALA A 53 -0.30 0.08 -0.51
CA ALA A 53 -0.91 -1.24 -0.53
C ALA A 53 -1.44 -1.59 -1.92
N LEU A 54 -1.02 -2.74 -2.43
CA LEU A 54 -1.59 -3.33 -3.62
C LEU A 54 -2.63 -4.36 -3.19
N THR A 55 -3.83 -4.27 -3.73
CA THR A 55 -4.95 -5.13 -3.36
C THR A 55 -5.62 -5.72 -4.58
N PHE A 56 -6.10 -6.96 -4.47
CA PHE A 56 -6.74 -7.70 -5.55
C PHE A 56 -8.10 -8.20 -5.10
N ASP A 57 -9.13 -7.97 -5.93
CA ASP A 57 -10.50 -8.38 -5.71
C ASP A 57 -10.88 -9.57 -6.62
N ASP A 58 -11.98 -10.24 -6.29
CA ASP A 58 -12.70 -11.29 -7.04
C ASP A 58 -12.05 -12.67 -7.06
N GLY A 59 -10.75 -12.80 -6.86
CA GLY A 59 -10.03 -14.08 -6.90
C GLY A 59 -10.48 -15.13 -5.86
N PRO A 60 -9.73 -16.24 -5.78
CA PRO A 60 -8.62 -16.62 -6.64
C PRO A 60 -9.05 -17.13 -8.02
N HIS A 61 -8.25 -16.86 -9.05
CA HIS A 61 -8.41 -17.41 -10.39
C HIS A 61 -7.38 -18.54 -10.63
N PRO A 62 -7.76 -19.69 -11.22
CA PRO A 62 -6.89 -20.87 -11.29
C PRO A 62 -5.62 -20.71 -12.14
N ILE A 63 -5.55 -19.70 -13.00
CA ILE A 63 -4.40 -19.44 -13.87
C ILE A 63 -3.65 -18.20 -13.40
N TYR A 64 -4.33 -17.08 -13.27
CA TYR A 64 -3.66 -15.79 -13.08
C TYR A 64 -3.24 -15.54 -11.63
N THR A 65 -4.00 -16.04 -10.64
CA THR A 65 -3.59 -15.88 -9.23
C THR A 65 -2.26 -16.59 -8.94
N PRO A 66 -1.99 -17.84 -9.38
CA PRO A 66 -0.67 -18.46 -9.23
C PRO A 66 0.47 -17.65 -9.88
N GLU A 67 0.25 -17.13 -11.10
CA GLU A 67 1.25 -16.30 -11.80
C GLU A 67 1.54 -15.02 -11.02
N LEU A 68 0.49 -14.39 -10.46
CA LEU A 68 0.63 -13.21 -9.61
C LEU A 68 1.40 -13.51 -8.34
N LEU A 69 1.06 -14.59 -7.61
CA LEU A 69 1.73 -14.98 -6.36
C LEU A 69 3.22 -15.25 -6.59
N GLU A 70 3.58 -15.94 -7.67
CA GLU A 70 4.97 -16.17 -8.03
C GLU A 70 5.69 -14.84 -8.31
N GLY A 71 5.07 -13.95 -9.10
CA GLY A 71 5.64 -12.64 -9.40
C GLY A 71 5.81 -11.71 -8.18
N LEU A 72 4.88 -11.76 -7.21
CA LEU A 72 4.97 -11.05 -5.93
C LEU A 72 6.14 -11.60 -5.09
N LYS A 73 6.25 -12.92 -5.01
CA LYS A 73 7.31 -13.62 -4.26
C LYS A 73 8.70 -13.32 -4.81
N GLU A 74 8.88 -13.35 -6.13
CA GLU A 74 10.14 -13.00 -6.79
C GLU A 74 10.60 -11.57 -6.46
N ARG A 75 9.64 -10.65 -6.24
CA ARG A 75 9.91 -9.24 -5.91
C ARG A 75 10.00 -8.97 -4.41
N GLY A 76 9.71 -9.98 -3.57
CA GLY A 76 9.65 -9.85 -2.12
C GLY A 76 8.58 -8.85 -1.68
N VAL A 77 7.40 -8.90 -2.31
CA VAL A 77 6.28 -7.99 -2.06
C VAL A 77 5.10 -8.75 -1.49
N VAL A 78 4.47 -8.16 -0.46
CA VAL A 78 3.21 -8.62 0.09
C VAL A 78 2.04 -7.77 -0.43
N ALA A 79 0.86 -8.37 -0.50
CA ALA A 79 -0.37 -7.73 -0.96
C ALA A 79 -1.57 -8.15 -0.10
N THR A 80 -2.74 -7.59 -0.38
CA THR A 80 -3.99 -8.03 0.24
C THR A 80 -4.96 -8.52 -0.84
N PHE A 81 -5.56 -9.68 -0.61
CA PHE A 81 -6.51 -10.30 -1.52
C PHE A 81 -7.90 -10.31 -0.89
N PHE A 82 -8.87 -9.66 -1.51
CA PHE A 82 -10.28 -9.72 -1.13
C PHE A 82 -10.97 -10.75 -2.02
N VAL A 83 -11.12 -11.95 -1.49
CA VAL A 83 -11.54 -13.10 -2.29
C VAL A 83 -13.03 -13.41 -2.12
N THR A 84 -13.66 -13.91 -3.18
CA THR A 84 -15.02 -14.40 -3.09
C THR A 84 -15.07 -15.77 -2.42
N GLY A 85 -16.10 -16.02 -1.60
CA GLY A 85 -16.26 -17.31 -0.94
C GLY A 85 -16.43 -18.47 -1.93
N ALA A 86 -17.05 -18.22 -3.06
CA ALA A 86 -17.22 -19.20 -4.13
C ALA A 86 -15.89 -19.66 -4.71
N ASN A 87 -14.98 -18.70 -5.03
CA ASN A 87 -13.67 -19.04 -5.58
C ASN A 87 -12.74 -19.64 -4.51
N ALA A 88 -12.80 -19.14 -3.27
CA ALA A 88 -12.06 -19.74 -2.15
C ALA A 88 -12.45 -21.22 -1.90
N THR A 89 -13.73 -21.55 -2.07
CA THR A 89 -14.20 -22.94 -1.97
C THR A 89 -13.67 -23.82 -3.10
N LEU A 90 -13.46 -23.27 -4.29
CA LEU A 90 -12.98 -24.01 -5.47
C LEU A 90 -11.46 -24.20 -5.46
N TYR A 91 -10.72 -23.27 -4.89
CA TYR A 91 -9.26 -23.22 -4.92
C TYR A 91 -8.66 -22.92 -3.53
N PRO A 92 -8.96 -23.75 -2.51
CA PRO A 92 -8.50 -23.52 -1.14
C PRO A 92 -6.97 -23.50 -1.03
N GLU A 93 -6.26 -24.24 -1.87
CA GLU A 93 -4.80 -24.28 -1.91
C GLU A 93 -4.17 -22.94 -2.28
N LEU A 94 -4.87 -22.09 -3.05
CA LEU A 94 -4.39 -20.75 -3.37
C LEU A 94 -4.58 -19.80 -2.19
N ILE A 95 -5.62 -19.99 -1.37
CA ILE A 95 -5.82 -19.23 -0.13
C ILE A 95 -4.73 -19.58 0.89
N GLU A 96 -4.41 -20.88 1.04
CA GLU A 96 -3.30 -21.34 1.89
C GLU A 96 -1.98 -20.73 1.41
N GLN A 97 -1.71 -20.73 0.11
CA GLN A 97 -0.50 -20.16 -0.47
C GLN A 97 -0.40 -18.65 -0.22
N MET A 98 -1.51 -17.89 -0.34
CA MET A 98 -1.53 -16.45 0.00
C MET A 98 -1.06 -16.22 1.44
N GLN A 99 -1.56 -16.99 2.40
CA GLN A 99 -1.18 -16.90 3.79
C GLN A 99 0.30 -17.28 4.02
N GLU A 100 0.74 -18.42 3.44
CA GLU A 100 2.13 -18.88 3.55
C GLU A 100 3.15 -17.89 3.00
N ASP A 101 2.80 -17.16 1.93
CA ASP A 101 3.64 -16.13 1.32
C ASP A 101 3.52 -14.76 2.04
N GLY A 102 2.73 -14.66 3.12
CA GLY A 102 2.62 -13.49 4.00
C GLY A 102 1.64 -12.42 3.51
N HIS A 103 0.76 -12.76 2.59
CA HIS A 103 -0.32 -11.88 2.16
C HIS A 103 -1.47 -11.86 3.18
N VAL A 104 -2.26 -10.79 3.17
CA VAL A 104 -3.51 -10.74 3.92
C VAL A 104 -4.66 -11.19 3.01
N VAL A 105 -5.51 -12.06 3.53
CA VAL A 105 -6.75 -12.47 2.87
C VAL A 105 -7.93 -11.80 3.55
N GLY A 106 -8.79 -11.18 2.77
CA GLY A 106 -10.04 -10.54 3.20
C GLY A 106 -11.25 -11.09 2.46
N ASN A 107 -12.41 -10.70 2.93
CA ASN A 107 -13.72 -11.15 2.45
C ASN A 107 -14.23 -10.22 1.33
N HIS A 108 -14.77 -10.83 0.25
CA HIS A 108 -15.40 -10.09 -0.85
C HIS A 108 -16.83 -10.59 -1.17
N THR A 109 -17.59 -10.99 -0.12
CA THR A 109 -18.86 -11.73 -0.20
C THR A 109 -18.71 -13.12 -0.84
N TYR A 110 -19.77 -13.93 -0.78
CA TYR A 110 -19.68 -15.29 -1.34
C TYR A 110 -19.84 -15.31 -2.87
N HIS A 111 -20.84 -14.57 -3.39
CA HIS A 111 -21.17 -14.52 -4.81
C HIS A 111 -20.98 -13.12 -5.43
N HIS A 112 -20.11 -12.28 -4.85
CA HIS A 112 -19.90 -10.91 -5.33
C HIS A 112 -21.19 -10.09 -5.42
N VAL A 113 -22.03 -10.15 -4.40
CA VAL A 113 -23.33 -9.45 -4.38
C VAL A 113 -23.20 -7.99 -3.98
N GLN A 114 -24.00 -7.11 -4.61
CA GLN A 114 -24.07 -5.71 -4.23
C GLN A 114 -25.13 -5.51 -3.13
N LEU A 115 -24.75 -4.82 -2.04
CA LEU A 115 -25.60 -4.58 -0.88
C LEU A 115 -26.98 -3.98 -1.25
N SER A 116 -26.98 -2.89 -2.03
CA SER A 116 -28.20 -2.20 -2.47
C SER A 116 -29.11 -3.06 -3.35
N SER A 117 -28.56 -4.11 -3.97
CA SER A 117 -29.33 -5.03 -4.82
C SER A 117 -29.99 -6.16 -4.05
N VAL A 118 -29.33 -6.67 -2.98
CA VAL A 118 -29.82 -7.85 -2.24
C VAL A 118 -30.39 -7.51 -0.86
N GLY A 119 -30.07 -6.35 -0.31
CA GLY A 119 -30.44 -5.92 1.04
C GLY A 119 -29.52 -6.47 2.13
N GLU A 120 -29.60 -5.87 3.33
CA GLU A 120 -28.64 -6.12 4.43
C GLU A 120 -28.64 -7.58 4.91
N GLU A 121 -29.82 -8.20 5.04
CA GLU A 121 -29.93 -9.57 5.55
C GLU A 121 -29.15 -10.58 4.67
N ILE A 122 -29.37 -10.52 3.36
CA ILE A 122 -28.68 -11.41 2.40
C ILE A 122 -27.19 -11.07 2.37
N PHE A 123 -26.85 -9.79 2.34
CA PHE A 123 -25.46 -9.36 2.32
C PHE A 123 -24.67 -9.85 3.55
N ILE A 124 -25.24 -9.76 4.74
CA ILE A 124 -24.66 -10.29 5.98
C ILE A 124 -24.49 -11.81 5.93
N GLN A 125 -25.45 -12.54 5.33
CA GLN A 125 -25.32 -13.98 5.15
C GLN A 125 -24.16 -14.33 4.20
N GLU A 126 -24.01 -13.62 3.10
CA GLU A 126 -22.89 -13.75 2.15
C GLU A 126 -21.53 -13.53 2.83
N LEU A 127 -21.40 -12.49 3.67
CA LEU A 127 -20.20 -12.21 4.43
C LEU A 127 -19.88 -13.33 5.43
N LYS A 128 -20.88 -13.78 6.19
CA LYS A 128 -20.71 -14.86 7.19
C LYS A 128 -20.34 -16.19 6.54
N GLU A 129 -20.92 -16.52 5.39
CA GLU A 129 -20.61 -17.73 4.65
C GLU A 129 -19.18 -17.70 4.12
N THR A 130 -18.74 -16.56 3.58
CA THR A 130 -17.36 -16.38 3.11
C THR A 130 -16.37 -16.49 4.26
N ASN A 131 -16.61 -15.82 5.40
CA ASN A 131 -15.74 -15.96 6.57
C ASN A 131 -15.65 -17.40 7.04
N ARG A 132 -16.77 -18.13 7.11
CA ARG A 132 -16.76 -19.53 7.50
C ARG A 132 -15.87 -20.38 6.59
N VAL A 133 -15.84 -20.11 5.30
CA VAL A 133 -14.94 -20.81 4.34
C VAL A 133 -13.49 -20.40 4.59
N LEU A 134 -13.21 -19.11 4.61
CA LEU A 134 -11.84 -18.59 4.75
C LEU A 134 -11.21 -18.97 6.09
N GLU A 135 -11.93 -18.79 7.20
CA GLU A 135 -11.44 -19.16 8.54
C GLU A 135 -11.23 -20.68 8.69
N GLY A 136 -12.01 -21.48 7.94
CA GLY A 136 -11.81 -22.93 7.87
C GLY A 136 -10.55 -23.36 7.11
N ILE A 137 -10.08 -22.53 6.17
CA ILE A 137 -8.84 -22.77 5.40
C ILE A 137 -7.64 -22.21 6.14
N LEU A 138 -7.73 -20.95 6.58
CA LEU A 138 -6.63 -20.19 7.16
C LEU A 138 -6.34 -20.54 8.64
N GLU A 139 -7.30 -21.14 9.34
CA GLU A 139 -7.26 -21.41 10.80
C GLU A 139 -7.07 -20.13 11.64
N GLU A 140 -7.47 -18.96 11.10
CA GLU A 140 -7.42 -17.64 11.75
C GLU A 140 -8.65 -16.78 11.41
N GLU A 141 -8.91 -15.73 12.22
CA GLU A 141 -10.04 -14.82 12.02
C GLU A 141 -9.84 -13.90 10.81
N VAL A 142 -10.84 -13.80 9.93
CA VAL A 142 -10.84 -12.87 8.79
C VAL A 142 -11.60 -11.60 9.17
N VAL A 143 -10.87 -10.53 9.37
CA VAL A 143 -11.40 -9.26 9.89
C VAL A 143 -11.57 -8.16 8.85
N TYR A 144 -10.96 -8.28 7.69
CA TYR A 144 -11.07 -7.28 6.62
C TYR A 144 -12.10 -7.71 5.58
N VAL A 145 -12.90 -6.74 5.14
CA VAL A 145 -13.88 -6.93 4.07
C VAL A 145 -13.76 -5.80 3.05
N ARG A 146 -13.80 -6.13 1.78
CA ARG A 146 -14.07 -5.15 0.75
C ARG A 146 -15.46 -5.44 0.18
N PRO A 147 -16.43 -4.52 0.37
CA PRO A 147 -17.75 -4.73 -0.19
C PRO A 147 -17.71 -4.58 -1.72
N PRO A 148 -18.32 -5.51 -2.48
CA PRO A 148 -18.46 -5.35 -3.93
C PRO A 148 -18.99 -3.99 -4.32
N PHE A 149 -18.42 -3.38 -5.35
CA PHE A 149 -18.75 -2.03 -5.84
C PHE A 149 -18.52 -0.89 -4.82
N GLY A 150 -17.87 -1.16 -3.68
CA GLY A 150 -17.74 -0.20 -2.58
C GLY A 150 -19.05 0.11 -1.84
N ASP A 151 -20.08 -0.72 -2.03
CA ASP A 151 -21.43 -0.51 -1.50
C ASP A 151 -21.54 -1.02 -0.06
N TRP A 152 -21.43 -0.11 0.91
CA TRP A 152 -21.41 -0.41 2.33
C TRP A 152 -22.38 0.44 3.13
N ALA A 153 -23.01 -0.14 4.14
CA ALA A 153 -23.85 0.56 5.09
C ALA A 153 -23.32 0.42 6.52
N LYS A 154 -23.32 1.54 7.25
CA LYS A 154 -22.87 1.58 8.64
C LYS A 154 -23.65 0.67 9.58
N SER A 155 -24.89 0.35 9.26
CA SER A 155 -25.72 -0.61 9.99
C SER A 155 -25.11 -2.01 10.04
N ILE A 156 -24.37 -2.42 9.00
CA ILE A 156 -23.71 -3.72 8.91
C ILE A 156 -22.60 -3.86 9.96
N GLU A 157 -21.88 -2.78 10.28
CA GLU A 157 -20.82 -2.78 11.29
C GLU A 157 -21.32 -3.21 12.70
N GLN A 158 -22.60 -3.11 12.95
CA GLN A 158 -23.20 -3.52 14.24
C GLN A 158 -23.49 -5.03 14.29
N GLU A 159 -23.58 -5.67 13.14
CA GLU A 159 -23.99 -7.07 12.98
C GLU A 159 -22.80 -8.00 12.75
N ILE A 160 -21.67 -7.44 12.32
CA ILE A 160 -20.44 -8.19 12.00
C ILE A 160 -19.22 -7.47 12.53
N ASN A 161 -18.23 -8.26 12.97
CA ASN A 161 -16.94 -7.74 13.46
C ASN A 161 -15.92 -7.71 12.32
N MET A 162 -16.17 -6.85 11.32
CA MET A 162 -15.29 -6.71 10.16
C MET A 162 -15.04 -5.24 9.83
N PHE A 163 -13.84 -4.96 9.32
CA PHE A 163 -13.40 -3.62 8.92
C PHE A 163 -13.53 -3.46 7.40
N PRO A 164 -14.41 -2.57 6.90
CA PRO A 164 -14.50 -2.31 5.47
C PRO A 164 -13.26 -1.57 4.97
N VAL A 165 -12.66 -2.08 3.90
CA VAL A 165 -11.49 -1.51 3.23
C VAL A 165 -11.89 -1.09 1.82
N LEU A 166 -11.89 0.21 1.56
CA LEU A 166 -12.06 0.76 0.22
C LEU A 166 -10.70 1.01 -0.44
N TRP A 167 -10.65 1.83 -1.47
CA TRP A 167 -9.45 2.14 -2.24
C TRP A 167 -9.34 3.62 -2.55
N ASP A 168 -8.11 4.06 -2.82
CA ASP A 168 -7.80 5.42 -3.27
C ASP A 168 -7.62 5.47 -4.77
N ILE A 169 -7.11 4.38 -5.37
CA ILE A 169 -6.79 4.29 -6.80
C ILE A 169 -7.51 3.10 -7.42
N ASP A 170 -8.41 3.39 -8.36
CA ASP A 170 -8.99 2.42 -9.29
C ASP A 170 -8.42 2.69 -10.69
N PRO A 171 -7.57 1.80 -11.23
CA PRO A 171 -7.02 1.91 -12.57
C PRO A 171 -7.98 1.41 -13.66
N LEU A 172 -9.17 0.91 -13.29
CA LEU A 172 -10.15 0.34 -14.20
C LEU A 172 -9.56 -0.83 -15.03
N ASP A 173 -8.79 -1.71 -14.39
CA ASP A 173 -8.15 -2.87 -15.02
C ASP A 173 -9.18 -3.90 -15.52
N TRP A 174 -10.28 -4.05 -14.80
CA TRP A 174 -11.43 -4.89 -15.16
C TRP A 174 -12.09 -4.52 -16.50
N CYS A 175 -11.87 -3.32 -17.03
CA CYS A 175 -12.50 -2.85 -18.28
C CYS A 175 -11.52 -2.63 -19.43
N THR A 176 -10.25 -2.99 -19.30
CA THR A 176 -9.24 -2.83 -20.36
C THR A 176 -8.24 -3.98 -20.38
N GLY A 177 -7.94 -4.50 -21.59
CA GLY A 177 -6.85 -5.45 -21.80
C GLY A 177 -5.50 -4.79 -22.09
N ASN A 178 -5.31 -3.52 -21.74
CA ASN A 178 -4.08 -2.78 -21.99
C ASN A 178 -3.32 -2.49 -20.69
N SER A 179 -2.33 -3.36 -20.38
CA SER A 179 -1.50 -3.26 -19.20
C SER A 179 -0.80 -1.89 -19.06
N ASN A 180 -0.30 -1.31 -20.15
CA ASN A 180 0.35 0.01 -20.11
C ASN A 180 -0.61 1.13 -19.68
N GLN A 181 -1.91 1.05 -20.01
CA GLN A 181 -2.89 2.02 -19.54
C GLN A 181 -3.17 1.87 -18.05
N ILE A 182 -3.23 0.62 -17.56
CA ILE A 182 -3.41 0.31 -16.15
C ILE A 182 -2.23 0.87 -15.36
N VAL A 183 -1.00 0.53 -15.75
CA VAL A 183 0.24 1.04 -15.14
C VAL A 183 0.23 2.57 -15.08
N LYS A 184 -0.02 3.23 -16.21
CA LYS A 184 -0.04 4.69 -16.25
C LYS A 184 -1.05 5.29 -15.28
N ARG A 185 -2.27 4.75 -15.19
CA ARG A 185 -3.32 5.26 -14.30
C ARG A 185 -2.95 5.14 -12.82
N VAL A 186 -2.23 4.09 -12.45
CA VAL A 186 -1.71 3.93 -11.08
C VAL A 186 -0.59 4.91 -10.82
N LEU A 187 0.45 4.96 -11.67
CA LEU A 187 1.62 5.81 -11.46
C LEU A 187 1.28 7.30 -11.43
N ASP A 188 0.28 7.73 -12.23
CA ASP A 188 -0.19 9.13 -12.24
C ASP A 188 -0.85 9.57 -10.92
N LYS A 189 -1.26 8.62 -10.06
CA LYS A 189 -2.02 8.88 -8.84
C LYS A 189 -1.38 8.34 -7.56
N ALA A 190 -0.31 7.54 -7.69
CA ALA A 190 0.33 6.89 -6.54
C ALA A 190 0.86 7.92 -5.54
N GLU A 191 0.37 7.85 -4.31
CA GLU A 191 0.77 8.66 -3.17
C GLU A 191 1.09 7.77 -1.97
N GLU A 192 1.80 8.30 -0.98
CA GLU A 192 2.06 7.59 0.27
C GLU A 192 0.76 7.18 0.95
N ASN A 193 0.69 5.91 1.36
CA ASN A 193 -0.45 5.25 1.98
C ASN A 193 -1.67 5.04 1.07
N SER A 194 -1.55 5.20 -0.23
CA SER A 194 -2.62 4.82 -1.16
C SER A 194 -2.86 3.30 -1.13
N ILE A 195 -4.15 2.94 -1.21
CA ILE A 195 -4.63 1.58 -1.43
C ILE A 195 -5.05 1.48 -2.90
N ILE A 196 -4.39 0.60 -3.65
CA ILE A 196 -4.63 0.38 -5.08
C ILE A 196 -5.57 -0.82 -5.23
N LEU A 197 -6.70 -0.62 -5.92
CA LEU A 197 -7.61 -1.68 -6.33
C LEU A 197 -7.12 -2.27 -7.66
N MET A 198 -7.03 -3.59 -7.73
CA MET A 198 -6.84 -4.36 -8.96
C MET A 198 -7.64 -5.68 -8.87
N HIS A 199 -7.58 -6.48 -9.93
CA HIS A 199 -8.23 -7.80 -9.98
C HIS A 199 -7.22 -8.82 -10.51
N ASP A 200 -7.25 -10.03 -9.95
CA ASP A 200 -6.33 -11.13 -10.33
C ASP A 200 -6.96 -12.14 -11.30
N GLU A 201 -8.03 -11.72 -11.98
CA GLU A 201 -8.76 -12.55 -12.95
C GLU A 201 -8.34 -12.33 -14.41
N TYR A 202 -7.47 -11.32 -14.68
CA TYR A 202 -7.11 -10.92 -16.04
C TYR A 202 -5.60 -10.90 -16.23
N GLU A 203 -5.12 -11.47 -17.37
CA GLU A 203 -3.71 -11.45 -17.76
C GLU A 203 -3.11 -10.02 -17.73
N ALA A 204 -3.81 -9.06 -18.34
CA ALA A 204 -3.35 -7.67 -18.38
C ALA A 204 -3.26 -7.00 -17.00
N SER A 205 -4.08 -7.41 -16.04
CA SER A 205 -4.03 -6.92 -14.65
C SER A 205 -2.79 -7.46 -13.94
N VAL A 206 -2.49 -8.75 -14.09
CA VAL A 206 -1.30 -9.38 -13.50
C VAL A 206 -0.02 -8.77 -14.10
N GLU A 207 0.05 -8.66 -15.43
CA GLU A 207 1.16 -8.01 -16.14
C GLU A 207 1.38 -6.57 -15.64
N ALA A 208 0.29 -5.80 -15.53
CA ALA A 208 0.34 -4.43 -15.04
C ALA A 208 0.76 -4.35 -13.55
N ALA A 209 0.25 -5.24 -12.70
CA ALA A 209 0.59 -5.27 -11.28
C ALA A 209 2.09 -5.46 -11.06
N LEU A 210 2.70 -6.40 -11.76
CA LEU A 210 4.14 -6.68 -11.66
C LEU A 210 4.99 -5.50 -12.16
N GLU A 211 4.58 -4.83 -13.25
CA GLU A 211 5.25 -3.62 -13.73
C GLU A 211 5.07 -2.43 -12.77
N ILE A 212 3.89 -2.25 -12.18
CA ILE A 212 3.62 -1.23 -11.15
C ILE A 212 4.55 -1.42 -9.95
N ILE A 213 4.70 -2.66 -9.49
CA ILE A 213 5.58 -2.98 -8.38
C ILE A 213 7.01 -2.57 -8.69
N ASP A 214 7.54 -2.97 -9.85
CA ASP A 214 8.91 -2.68 -10.23
C ASP A 214 9.15 -1.16 -10.27
N LYS A 215 8.26 -0.40 -10.89
CA LYS A 215 8.38 1.07 -10.99
C LYS A 215 8.25 1.79 -9.65
N LEU A 216 7.28 1.42 -8.81
CA LEU A 216 7.07 2.08 -7.53
C LEU A 216 8.18 1.71 -6.52
N LYS A 217 8.75 0.50 -6.58
CA LYS A 217 9.97 0.16 -5.80
C LYS A 217 11.16 1.02 -6.21
N ASP A 218 11.36 1.23 -7.52
CA ASP A 218 12.40 2.11 -8.04
C ASP A 218 12.20 3.57 -7.58
N ASP A 219 10.95 4.00 -7.39
CA ASP A 219 10.56 5.31 -6.86
C ASP A 219 10.58 5.38 -5.31
N GLY A 220 11.04 4.31 -4.61
CA GLY A 220 11.20 4.26 -3.17
C GLY A 220 9.93 3.96 -2.39
N TYR A 221 8.92 3.32 -2.99
CA TYR A 221 7.78 2.79 -2.27
C TYR A 221 8.06 1.41 -1.68
N GLU A 222 7.50 1.19 -0.48
CA GLU A 222 7.42 -0.11 0.19
C GLU A 222 5.99 -0.64 0.06
N PHE A 223 5.85 -1.84 -0.51
CA PHE A 223 4.56 -2.50 -0.59
C PHE A 223 4.26 -3.20 0.73
N VAL A 224 3.10 -2.87 1.29
CA VAL A 224 2.62 -3.38 2.57
C VAL A 224 1.18 -3.88 2.45
N THR A 225 0.74 -4.69 3.40
CA THR A 225 -0.65 -5.12 3.52
C THR A 225 -1.53 -4.00 4.10
N VAL A 226 -2.85 -4.07 3.90
CA VAL A 226 -3.78 -2.99 4.30
C VAL A 226 -3.77 -2.70 5.78
N ASP A 227 -3.55 -3.69 6.64
CA ASP A 227 -3.44 -3.51 8.09
C ASP A 227 -2.31 -2.55 8.48
N GLN A 228 -1.19 -2.58 7.76
CA GLN A 228 -0.04 -1.70 8.00
C GLN A 228 -0.26 -0.26 7.53
N ILE A 229 -1.31 0.00 6.75
CA ILE A 229 -1.78 1.34 6.39
C ILE A 229 -2.86 1.83 7.35
N LEU A 230 -3.79 0.95 7.74
CA LEU A 230 -4.96 1.30 8.56
C LEU A 230 -4.65 1.42 10.05
N LEU A 231 -3.69 0.65 10.56
CA LEU A 231 -3.31 0.62 12.00
C LEU A 231 -2.18 1.62 12.30
N LYS A 232 -2.45 2.91 12.13
CA LYS A 232 -1.52 4.00 12.50
C LYS A 232 -1.83 4.56 13.88
#